data_c0697f0f2417ece9ec49438103439176
#
_entry.id   c0697f0f2417ece9ec49438103439176
#
_cell.length_a   1.000
_cell.length_b   1.000
_cell.length_c   1.000
_cell.angle_alpha   90.00
_cell.angle_beta   90.00
_cell.angle_gamma   90.00
#
_symmetry.space_group_name_H-M   'P 1'
#
loop_
_entity.id
_entity.type
_entity.pdbx_description
1 polymer ?
#
loop_
_entity_poly.entity_id
_entity_poly.type
_entity_poly.pdbx_seq_one_letter_code
_entity_poly.pdbx_strand_id
1 'polypeptide(L)'
;CKMRDYIENADFEETGFSYTLSLISGKYKMIILYCLMEYQPVRFNELQRYLGKISDKTLSQNLKELEKDELIHREAYPQIPPKVEYSLTERGKSLMVVLDQLCIWGTENRK
;
A
#
# COMPACT_ATOMS: atom_id res chain seq x y z
N CYS A 1 -9.24 -27.88 11.81
CA CYS A 1 -10.59 -28.06 11.89
C CYS A 1 -11.23 -28.88 10.77
N LYS A 2 -10.96 -28.56 9.52
CA LYS A 2 -11.67 -29.24 8.45
C LYS A 2 -10.86 -30.30 7.77
N MET A 3 -11.58 -31.14 7.03
CA MET A 3 -10.99 -32.28 6.36
C MET A 3 -10.26 -31.84 5.11
N ARG A 4 -9.53 -32.76 4.56
CA ARG A 4 -8.86 -32.54 3.30
C ARG A 4 -9.82 -32.22 2.18
N ASP A 5 -11.01 -32.85 2.20
CA ASP A 5 -12.00 -32.55 1.18
C ASP A 5 -12.30 -31.08 1.11
N TYR A 6 -12.39 -30.46 2.28
CA TYR A 6 -12.66 -29.04 2.35
C TYR A 6 -11.53 -28.25 1.69
N ILE A 7 -10.30 -28.65 1.96
CA ILE A 7 -9.14 -27.96 1.39
C ILE A 7 -9.11 -28.10 -0.13
N GLU A 8 -9.42 -29.31 -0.62
CA GLU A 8 -9.38 -29.54 -2.05
C GLU A 8 -10.41 -28.71 -2.80
N ASN A 9 -11.51 -28.39 -2.14
CA ASN A 9 -12.57 -27.60 -2.78
C ASN A 9 -12.51 -26.14 -2.41
N ALA A 10 -11.54 -25.73 -1.61
CA ALA A 10 -11.43 -24.33 -1.21
C ALA A 10 -10.89 -23.49 -2.35
N ASP A 11 -11.41 -22.30 -2.47
CA ASP A 11 -10.95 -21.34 -3.46
C ASP A 11 -10.34 -20.16 -2.72
N PHE A 12 -9.03 -20.16 -2.60
CA PHE A 12 -8.32 -19.11 -1.91
C PHE A 12 -8.63 -17.72 -2.49
N GLU A 13 -8.81 -17.67 -3.81
CA GLU A 13 -8.98 -16.39 -4.47
C GLU A 13 -10.31 -15.73 -4.17
N GLU A 14 -11.25 -16.46 -3.60
CA GLU A 14 -12.53 -15.88 -3.23
C GLU A 14 -12.55 -15.37 -1.80
N THR A 15 -11.45 -15.53 -1.08
CA THR A 15 -11.42 -15.07 0.31
C THR A 15 -11.11 -13.59 0.40
N GLY A 16 -11.54 -12.98 1.50
CA GLY A 16 -11.17 -11.59 1.77
C GLY A 16 -9.67 -11.45 1.96
N PHE A 17 -9.03 -12.49 2.46
CA PHE A 17 -7.59 -12.50 2.64
C PHE A 17 -6.87 -12.33 1.30
N SER A 18 -7.31 -13.08 0.29
CA SER A 18 -6.72 -12.98 -1.05
C SER A 18 -6.92 -11.58 -1.63
N TYR A 19 -8.11 -11.03 -1.47
CA TYR A 19 -8.39 -9.69 -1.97
C TYR A 19 -7.45 -8.67 -1.33
N THR A 20 -7.31 -8.73 0.00
CA THR A 20 -6.45 -7.79 0.69
C THR A 20 -5.01 -7.94 0.23
N LEU A 21 -4.54 -9.18 0.07
CA LEU A 21 -3.19 -9.38 -0.43
C LEU A 21 -2.99 -8.78 -1.80
N SER A 22 -4.00 -8.87 -2.66
CA SER A 22 -3.87 -8.31 -4.01
C SER A 22 -3.70 -6.79 -3.97
N LEU A 23 -4.24 -6.13 -2.95
CA LEU A 23 -4.10 -4.68 -2.82
C LEU A 23 -2.72 -4.27 -2.33
N ILE A 24 -2.08 -5.10 -1.52
CA ILE A 24 -0.81 -4.75 -0.91
C ILE A 24 0.36 -5.58 -1.41
N SER A 25 0.12 -6.53 -2.30
CA SER A 25 1.22 -7.34 -2.81
C SER A 25 2.11 -6.48 -3.71
N GLY A 26 3.41 -6.77 -3.64
CA GLY A 26 4.38 -5.95 -4.30
C GLY A 26 5.32 -5.38 -3.28
N LYS A 27 6.58 -5.32 -3.66
CA LYS A 27 7.63 -4.97 -2.72
C LYS A 27 7.44 -3.61 -2.08
N TYR A 28 6.91 -2.66 -2.85
CA TYR A 28 6.90 -1.27 -2.40
C TYR A 28 5.54 -0.74 -1.97
N LYS A 29 4.45 -1.43 -2.27
CA LYS A 29 3.13 -0.87 -2.00
C LYS A 29 2.88 -0.63 -0.51
N MET A 30 3.21 -1.61 0.33
CA MET A 30 3.02 -1.44 1.76
C MET A 30 3.89 -0.32 2.32
N ILE A 31 5.11 -0.21 1.80
CA ILE A 31 6.02 0.82 2.27
C ILE A 31 5.50 2.20 1.90
N ILE A 32 4.96 2.34 0.69
CA ILE A 32 4.38 3.60 0.24
C ILE A 32 3.19 3.98 1.13
N LEU A 33 2.32 3.01 1.39
CA LEU A 33 1.15 3.28 2.23
C LEU A 33 1.57 3.69 3.65
N TYR A 34 2.57 3.03 4.19
CA TYR A 34 3.06 3.37 5.52
C TYR A 34 3.63 4.78 5.55
N CYS A 35 4.40 5.12 4.54
CA CYS A 35 4.98 6.47 4.45
C CYS A 35 3.90 7.53 4.39
N LEU A 36 2.86 7.27 3.61
CA LEU A 36 1.76 8.24 3.51
C LEU A 36 1.01 8.39 4.83
N MET A 37 0.87 7.29 5.57
CA MET A 37 0.21 7.37 6.86
C MET A 37 0.98 8.28 7.83
N GLU A 38 2.30 8.19 7.79
CA GLU A 38 3.14 8.93 8.73
C GLU A 38 3.34 10.40 8.34
N TYR A 39 3.40 10.68 7.03
CA TYR A 39 3.89 11.98 6.58
C TYR A 39 3.00 12.69 5.58
N GLN A 40 1.79 12.25 5.37
CA GLN A 40 0.96 12.84 4.32
C GLN A 40 0.66 14.31 4.58
N PRO A 41 0.55 15.11 3.50
CA PRO A 41 0.76 14.72 2.12
C PRO A 41 2.24 14.60 1.77
N VAL A 42 2.56 13.74 0.80
CA VAL A 42 3.93 13.47 0.43
C VAL A 42 4.10 13.65 -1.08
N ARG A 43 5.21 14.23 -1.48
CA ARG A 43 5.50 14.44 -2.90
C ARG A 43 6.26 13.24 -3.47
N PHE A 44 6.23 13.13 -4.79
CA PHE A 44 6.90 12.05 -5.49
C PHE A 44 8.37 11.93 -5.08
N ASN A 45 9.08 13.06 -5.09
CA ASN A 45 10.49 13.05 -4.75
C ASN A 45 10.74 12.62 -3.31
N GLU A 46 9.84 12.98 -2.42
CA GLU A 46 9.97 12.59 -1.03
C GLU A 46 9.76 11.10 -0.86
N LEU A 47 8.78 10.54 -1.58
CA LEU A 47 8.57 9.10 -1.58
C LEU A 47 9.79 8.36 -2.10
N GLN A 48 10.36 8.88 -3.18
CA GLN A 48 11.53 8.25 -3.77
C GLN A 48 12.70 8.22 -2.80
N ARG A 49 12.91 9.30 -2.07
CA ARG A 49 13.95 9.34 -1.06
C ARG A 49 13.67 8.41 0.10
N TYR A 50 12.42 8.32 0.51
CA TYR A 50 12.03 7.44 1.61
C TYR A 50 12.28 5.98 1.27
N LEU A 51 11.94 5.61 0.04
CA LEU A 51 12.10 4.22 -0.41
C LEU A 51 13.55 3.87 -0.74
N GLY A 52 14.36 4.87 -1.00
CA GLY A 52 15.77 4.66 -1.31
C GLY A 52 15.99 4.30 -2.77
N LYS A 53 16.36 3.06 -3.03
CA LYS A 53 16.76 2.65 -4.37
C LYS A 53 15.57 2.16 -5.18
N ILE A 54 14.80 3.11 -5.71
CA ILE A 54 13.68 2.76 -6.55
C ILE A 54 13.71 3.65 -7.79
N SER A 55 13.45 3.07 -8.95
CA SER A 55 13.45 3.85 -10.19
C SER A 55 12.17 4.66 -10.30
N ASP A 56 12.24 5.74 -11.08
CA ASP A 56 11.04 6.55 -11.34
C ASP A 56 9.93 5.71 -11.93
N LYS A 57 10.28 4.81 -12.83
CA LYS A 57 9.29 3.97 -13.49
C LYS A 57 8.59 3.05 -12.51
N THR A 58 9.34 2.40 -11.65
CA THR A 58 8.77 1.48 -10.67
C THR A 58 7.89 2.22 -9.69
N LEU A 59 8.36 3.35 -9.17
CA LEU A 59 7.58 4.14 -8.24
C LEU A 59 6.28 4.63 -8.88
N SER A 60 6.39 5.17 -10.09
CA SER A 60 5.20 5.64 -10.80
C SER A 60 4.18 4.55 -11.01
N GLN A 61 4.64 3.35 -11.36
CA GLN A 61 3.74 2.25 -11.58
C GLN A 61 3.03 1.82 -10.30
N ASN A 62 3.79 1.74 -9.21
CA ASN A 62 3.18 1.39 -7.93
C ASN A 62 2.15 2.42 -7.49
N LEU A 63 2.46 3.70 -7.69
CA LEU A 63 1.54 4.76 -7.33
C LEU A 63 0.27 4.71 -8.18
N LYS A 64 0.41 4.43 -9.47
CA LYS A 64 -0.76 4.31 -10.34
C LYS A 64 -1.65 3.15 -9.93
N GLU A 65 -1.05 2.04 -9.56
CA GLU A 65 -1.83 0.89 -9.12
C GLU A 65 -2.56 1.16 -7.82
N LEU A 66 -1.89 1.81 -6.88
CA LEU A 66 -2.54 2.17 -5.62
C LEU A 66 -3.67 3.16 -5.84
N GLU A 67 -3.47 4.10 -6.75
CA GLU A 67 -4.51 5.08 -7.08
C GLU A 67 -5.70 4.39 -7.76
N LYS A 68 -5.42 3.44 -8.63
CA LYS A 68 -6.46 2.69 -9.32
C LYS A 68 -7.29 1.89 -8.32
N ASP A 69 -6.66 1.37 -7.28
CA ASP A 69 -7.35 0.63 -6.24
C ASP A 69 -8.02 1.57 -5.23
N GLU A 70 -7.91 2.88 -5.45
CA GLU A 70 -8.54 3.90 -4.63
C GLU A 70 -8.03 3.92 -3.20
N LEU A 71 -6.78 3.53 -3.04
CA LEU A 71 -6.15 3.58 -1.72
C LEU A 71 -5.43 4.89 -1.47
N ILE A 72 -4.97 5.55 -2.53
CA ILE A 72 -4.31 6.84 -2.40
C ILE A 72 -4.95 7.85 -3.33
N HIS A 73 -4.75 9.11 -3.00
CA HIS A 73 -5.25 10.25 -3.76
C HIS A 73 -4.07 11.04 -4.27
N ARG A 74 -4.15 11.45 -5.54
CA ARG A 74 -3.12 12.26 -6.18
C ARG A 74 -3.70 13.65 -6.42
N GLU A 75 -3.03 14.67 -5.89
CA GLU A 75 -3.45 16.04 -6.06
C GLU A 75 -2.40 16.81 -6.85
N ALA A 76 -2.78 17.31 -8.01
CA ALA A 76 -1.87 18.09 -8.84
C ALA A 76 -2.21 19.57 -8.68
N TYR A 77 -1.19 20.36 -8.42
CA TYR A 77 -1.36 21.82 -8.25
C TYR A 77 -0.78 22.52 -9.47
N PRO A 78 -1.58 23.35 -10.16
CA PRO A 78 -1.12 24.07 -11.35
C PRO A 78 -0.29 25.29 -10.98
N GLN A 79 0.89 25.06 -10.53
CA GLN A 79 1.79 26.15 -10.16
C GLN A 79 3.15 25.94 -10.85
N ILE A 80 4.05 26.89 -10.69
CA ILE A 80 5.38 26.81 -11.29
C ILE A 80 6.40 26.89 -10.17
N PRO A 81 7.19 25.82 -9.96
CA PRO A 81 7.12 24.53 -10.67
C PRO A 81 5.89 23.74 -10.29
N PRO A 82 5.45 22.80 -11.15
CA PRO A 82 4.27 22.00 -10.83
C PRO A 82 4.48 21.17 -9.58
N LYS A 83 3.40 20.97 -8.85
CA LYS A 83 3.45 20.27 -7.58
C LYS A 83 2.42 19.16 -7.60
N VAL A 84 2.84 17.96 -7.21
CA VAL A 84 1.95 16.81 -7.08
C VAL A 84 2.14 16.21 -5.70
N GLU A 85 1.04 16.02 -4.98
CA GLU A 85 1.08 15.45 -3.64
C GLU A 85 0.21 14.22 -3.58
N TYR A 86 0.63 13.27 -2.77
CA TYR A 86 -0.09 12.02 -2.56
C TYR A 86 -0.54 11.92 -1.12
N SER A 87 -1.73 11.39 -0.91
CA SER A 87 -2.27 11.18 0.43
C SER A 87 -3.15 9.95 0.42
N LEU A 88 -3.50 9.46 1.61
CA LEU A 88 -4.38 8.31 1.73
C LEU A 88 -5.83 8.74 1.55
N THR A 89 -6.60 7.86 0.89
CA THR A 89 -8.05 8.01 0.85
C THR A 89 -8.63 7.43 2.14
N GLU A 90 -9.94 7.61 2.33
CA GLU A 90 -10.59 6.99 3.48
C GLU A 90 -10.46 5.47 3.43
N ARG A 91 -10.54 4.93 2.22
CA ARG A 91 -10.35 3.50 2.01
C ARG A 91 -8.93 3.08 2.39
N GLY A 92 -7.94 3.89 2.00
CA GLY A 92 -6.55 3.62 2.36
C GLY A 92 -6.33 3.68 3.86
N LYS A 93 -6.97 4.64 4.52
CA LYS A 93 -6.84 4.75 5.97
C LYS A 93 -7.43 3.54 6.68
N SER A 94 -8.52 3.00 6.18
CA SER A 94 -9.11 1.81 6.78
C SER A 94 -8.19 0.61 6.65
N LEU A 95 -7.47 0.52 5.54
CA LEU A 95 -6.50 -0.56 5.35
C LEU A 95 -5.32 -0.41 6.31
N MET A 96 -4.96 0.81 6.66
CA MET A 96 -3.82 1.03 7.54
C MET A 96 -4.00 0.40 8.92
N VAL A 97 -5.23 0.23 9.36
CA VAL A 97 -5.48 -0.47 10.63
C VAL A 97 -4.88 -1.87 10.56
N VAL A 98 -5.06 -2.55 9.43
CA VAL A 98 -4.52 -3.90 9.23
C VAL A 98 -3.00 -3.87 9.17
N LEU A 99 -2.45 -2.93 8.40
CA LEU A 99 -1.01 -2.84 8.25
C LEU A 99 -0.32 -2.48 9.57
N ASP A 100 -0.99 -1.66 10.38
CA ASP A 100 -0.47 -1.30 11.68
C ASP A 100 -0.34 -2.53 12.58
N GLN A 101 -1.33 -3.43 12.51
CA GLN A 101 -1.25 -4.67 13.26
C GLN A 101 -0.10 -5.55 12.79
N LEU A 102 0.18 -5.55 11.50
CA LEU A 102 1.35 -6.26 10.98
C LEU A 102 2.64 -5.70 11.58
N CYS A 103 2.71 -4.39 11.68
CA CYS A 103 3.88 -3.73 12.24
C CYS A 103 4.07 -4.10 13.70
N ILE A 104 2.98 -4.07 14.46
CA ILE A 104 3.04 -4.39 15.89
C ILE A 104 3.50 -5.83 16.08
N TRP A 105 2.91 -6.75 15.33
CA TRP A 105 3.29 -8.14 15.43
C TRP A 105 4.78 -8.34 15.15
N GLY A 106 5.27 -7.68 14.08
CA GLY A 106 6.67 -7.81 13.70
C GLY A 106 7.60 -7.29 14.78
N THR A 107 7.24 -6.16 15.38
CA THR A 107 8.06 -5.58 16.43
C THR A 107 8.15 -6.49 17.64
N GLU A 108 7.05 -7.11 18.02
CA GLU A 108 7.00 -7.95 19.21
C GLU A 108 7.62 -9.31 19.00
N ASN A 109 7.70 -9.77 17.76
CA ASN A 109 8.16 -11.12 17.47
C ASN A 109 9.47 -11.19 16.70
N ARG A 110 10.09 -10.06 16.45
CA ARG A 110 11.34 -10.02 15.72
C ARG A 110 12.46 -10.71 16.51
N LYS A 111 13.17 -11.57 15.82
CA LYS A 111 14.26 -12.32 16.44
C LYS A 111 15.62 -11.73 16.10
#